data_125281d723eae045750567365b6c44a1
#
_entry.id   125281d723eae045750567365b6c44a1
#
_cell.length_a   1.000
_cell.length_b   1.000
_cell.length_c   1.000
_cell.angle_alpha   90.00
_cell.angle_beta   90.00
_cell.angle_gamma   90.00
#
_symmetry.space_group_name_H-M   'P 1'
#
loop_
_entity.id
_entity.type
_entity.pdbx_description
1 polymer ?
#
loop_
_entity_poly.entity_id
_entity_poly.type
_entity_poly.pdbx_seq_one_letter_code
_entity_poly.pdbx_strand_id
1 'polypeptide(L)'
;MAAGLADKRAAERLLEASGLEYVILRPTGIQDRPGGLWAISLADSAVYRATPDEMAMRRGPQGATPAPDAPPPAGTIARADLAEVAIVSAVDPQARNRAFVITQGAGARTAPWREQLARMPAD
;
A
#
# COMPACT_ATOMS: atom_id res chain seq x y z
N MET A 1 -17.07 -12.48 0.69
CA MET A 1 -15.99 -11.45 0.67
C MET A 1 -16.43 -10.11 1.23
N ALA A 2 -17.70 -9.70 1.03
CA ALA A 2 -18.22 -8.46 1.62
C ALA A 2 -18.15 -8.45 3.15
N ALA A 3 -18.41 -9.58 3.81
CA ALA A 3 -18.34 -9.68 5.27
C ALA A 3 -16.93 -9.45 5.80
N GLY A 4 -15.91 -10.02 5.17
CA GLY A 4 -14.52 -9.83 5.59
C GLY A 4 -14.05 -8.39 5.46
N LEU A 5 -14.49 -7.69 4.43
CA LEU A 5 -14.18 -6.27 4.24
C LEU A 5 -14.87 -5.40 5.29
N ALA A 6 -16.13 -5.70 5.58
CA ALA A 6 -16.88 -4.99 6.62
C ALA A 6 -16.23 -5.17 8.00
N ASP A 7 -15.75 -6.37 8.30
CA ASP A 7 -15.06 -6.66 9.56
C ASP A 7 -13.76 -5.88 9.68
N LYS A 8 -12.99 -5.79 8.57
CA LYS A 8 -11.76 -4.99 8.54
C LYS A 8 -12.02 -3.52 8.78
N ARG A 9 -13.06 -2.97 8.17
CA ARG A 9 -13.45 -1.57 8.38
C ARG A 9 -13.93 -1.30 9.79
N ALA A 10 -14.67 -2.25 10.40
CA ALA A 10 -15.09 -2.12 11.78
C ALA A 10 -13.88 -2.10 12.73
N ALA A 11 -12.89 -2.96 12.50
CA ALA A 11 -11.64 -2.96 13.27
C ALA A 11 -10.88 -1.65 13.13
N GLU A 12 -10.80 -1.10 11.93
CA GLU A 12 -10.14 0.19 11.69
C GLU A 12 -10.83 1.33 12.44
N ARG A 13 -12.18 1.36 12.47
CA ARG A 13 -12.93 2.36 13.21
C ARG A 13 -12.70 2.26 14.71
N LEU A 14 -12.62 1.06 15.24
CA LEU A 14 -12.32 0.84 16.65
C LEU A 14 -10.93 1.36 16.99
N LEU A 15 -9.95 1.11 16.12
CA LEU A 15 -8.59 1.59 16.29
C LEU A 15 -8.55 3.12 16.28
N GLU A 16 -9.20 3.75 15.30
CA GLU A 16 -9.24 5.21 15.19
C GLU A 16 -9.91 5.85 16.43
N ALA A 17 -10.95 5.22 16.96
CA ALA A 17 -11.69 5.71 18.12
C ALA A 17 -10.97 5.43 19.45
N SER A 18 -9.95 4.59 19.48
CA SER A 18 -9.31 4.11 20.70
C SER A 18 -8.46 5.16 21.43
N GLY A 19 -8.04 6.22 20.73
CA GLY A 19 -7.07 7.20 21.25
C GLY A 19 -5.62 6.76 21.13
N LEU A 20 -5.36 5.55 20.64
CA LEU A 20 -4.01 5.07 20.36
C LEU A 20 -3.48 5.69 19.07
N GLU A 21 -2.16 5.86 19.00
CA GLU A 21 -1.52 6.18 17.73
C GLU A 21 -1.61 4.97 16.80
N TYR A 22 -1.91 5.22 15.53
CA TYR A 22 -2.09 4.14 14.57
C TYR A 22 -1.51 4.49 13.21
N VAL A 23 -1.26 3.46 12.41
CA VAL A 23 -1.01 3.56 10.98
C VAL A 23 -1.81 2.46 10.30
N ILE A 24 -2.61 2.81 9.33
CA ILE A 24 -3.39 1.85 8.55
C ILE A 24 -2.79 1.77 7.15
N LEU A 25 -2.30 0.60 6.80
CA LEU A 25 -1.72 0.33 5.50
C LEU A 25 -2.71 -0.47 4.66
N ARG A 26 -3.01 0.02 3.47
CA ARG A 26 -3.90 -0.64 2.51
C ARG A 26 -3.11 -1.02 1.27
N PRO A 27 -2.43 -2.17 1.32
CA PRO A 27 -1.70 -2.63 0.15
C PRO A 27 -2.66 -3.08 -0.95
N THR A 28 -2.21 -2.95 -2.17
CA THR A 28 -2.87 -3.53 -3.34
C THR A 28 -2.45 -4.99 -3.51
N GLY A 29 -2.56 -5.59 -4.68
CA GLY A 29 -2.17 -6.98 -4.87
C GLY A 29 -0.74 -7.26 -4.43
N ILE A 30 -0.53 -8.18 -3.49
CA ILE A 30 0.79 -8.50 -2.95
C ILE A 30 1.40 -9.65 -3.76
N GLN A 31 2.66 -9.49 -4.17
CA GLN A 31 3.37 -10.49 -4.99
C GLN A 31 4.70 -10.89 -4.36
N ASP A 32 5.07 -12.15 -4.56
CA ASP A 32 6.38 -12.67 -4.16
C ASP A 32 7.38 -12.41 -5.28
N ARG A 33 8.12 -11.33 -5.16
CA ARG A 33 9.19 -10.93 -6.07
C ARG A 33 10.21 -10.07 -5.33
N PRO A 34 11.42 -9.86 -5.90
CA PRO A 34 12.45 -9.06 -5.23
C PRO A 34 11.97 -7.64 -4.92
N GLY A 35 12.35 -7.14 -3.74
CA GLY A 35 12.13 -5.78 -3.34
C GLY A 35 13.28 -4.85 -3.74
N GLY A 36 13.09 -3.56 -3.55
CA GLY A 36 14.12 -2.55 -3.73
C GLY A 36 14.29 -2.04 -5.15
N LEU A 37 13.63 -2.63 -6.15
CA LEU A 37 13.86 -2.32 -7.56
C LEU A 37 12.95 -1.22 -8.10
N TRP A 38 11.69 -1.19 -7.68
CA TRP A 38 10.66 -0.34 -8.28
C TRP A 38 10.15 0.69 -7.29
N ALA A 39 9.70 1.83 -7.81
CA ALA A 39 9.20 2.92 -7.00
C ALA A 39 7.96 2.53 -6.23
N ILE A 40 7.89 2.94 -4.96
CA ILE A 40 6.72 2.77 -4.10
C ILE A 40 5.91 4.05 -4.15
N SER A 41 4.60 3.93 -4.31
CA SER A 41 3.67 5.06 -4.30
C SER A 41 2.73 4.97 -3.12
N LEU A 42 2.61 6.05 -2.37
CA LEU A 42 1.66 6.21 -1.28
C LEU A 42 0.56 7.16 -1.71
N ALA A 43 -0.69 6.82 -1.43
CA ALA A 43 -1.82 7.66 -1.75
C ALA A 43 -2.77 7.75 -0.56
N ASP A 44 -3.35 8.94 -0.34
CA ASP A 44 -4.37 9.12 0.69
C ASP A 44 -5.55 8.19 0.40
N SER A 45 -5.92 7.39 1.40
CA SER A 45 -7.03 6.45 1.29
C SER A 45 -8.35 7.12 0.94
N ALA A 46 -8.56 8.36 1.39
CA ALA A 46 -9.80 9.07 1.15
C ALA A 46 -10.00 9.46 -0.31
N VAL A 47 -8.90 9.68 -1.04
CA VAL A 47 -8.97 10.17 -2.44
C VAL A 47 -8.51 9.14 -3.47
N TYR A 48 -7.87 8.06 -3.03
CA TYR A 48 -7.39 7.04 -3.94
C TYR A 48 -8.54 6.39 -4.71
N ARG A 49 -8.33 6.26 -6.00
CA ARG A 49 -9.22 5.49 -6.87
C ARG A 49 -8.37 4.55 -7.71
N ALA A 50 -8.74 3.28 -7.72
CA ALA A 50 -8.05 2.30 -8.55
C ALA A 50 -8.22 2.64 -10.03
N THR A 51 -7.14 2.51 -10.78
CA THR A 51 -7.19 2.67 -12.23
C THR A 51 -7.92 1.48 -12.88
N PRO A 52 -8.39 1.61 -14.14
CA PRO A 52 -8.96 0.48 -14.84
C PRO A 52 -8.02 -0.72 -14.92
N ASP A 53 -6.72 -0.50 -15.10
CA ASP A 53 -5.72 -1.58 -15.14
C ASP A 53 -5.59 -2.28 -13.79
N GLU A 54 -5.57 -1.52 -12.70
CA GLU A 54 -5.55 -2.10 -11.35
C GLU A 54 -6.82 -2.91 -11.07
N MET A 55 -7.96 -2.42 -11.50
CA MET A 55 -9.23 -3.13 -11.36
C MET A 55 -9.27 -4.42 -12.16
N ALA A 56 -8.75 -4.39 -13.38
CA ALA A 56 -8.63 -5.57 -14.22
C ALA A 56 -7.69 -6.60 -13.58
N MET A 57 -6.59 -6.16 -13.02
CA MET A 57 -5.63 -7.03 -12.31
C MET A 57 -6.28 -7.72 -11.11
N ARG A 58 -7.11 -7.03 -10.37
CA ARG A 58 -7.83 -7.60 -9.21
C ARG A 58 -8.84 -8.65 -9.63
N ARG A 59 -9.40 -8.55 -10.82
CA ARG A 59 -10.39 -9.51 -11.37
C ARG A 59 -9.76 -10.68 -12.09
N GLY A 60 -8.48 -10.55 -12.45
CA GLY A 60 -7.76 -11.59 -13.18
C GLY A 60 -7.30 -12.74 -12.29
N PRO A 61 -6.67 -13.76 -12.88
CA PRO A 61 -6.10 -14.86 -12.12
C PRO A 61 -5.06 -14.33 -11.13
N GLN A 62 -5.23 -14.67 -9.87
CA GLN A 62 -4.28 -14.32 -8.82
C GLN A 62 -3.14 -15.32 -8.82
N GLY A 63 -1.92 -14.85 -8.59
CA GLY A 63 -0.78 -15.71 -8.38
C GLY A 63 0.22 -15.84 -9.51
N ALA A 64 -0.05 -15.23 -10.69
CA ALA A 64 0.98 -15.16 -11.72
C ALA A 64 2.08 -14.20 -11.26
N THR A 65 3.28 -14.73 -10.99
CA THR A 65 4.43 -13.92 -10.61
C THR A 65 5.20 -13.52 -11.86
N PRO A 66 5.34 -12.22 -12.17
CA PRO A 66 6.14 -11.80 -13.31
C PRO A 66 7.62 -12.12 -13.09
N ALA A 67 8.41 -12.07 -14.16
CA ALA A 67 9.86 -12.23 -14.07
C ALA A 67 10.42 -11.22 -13.06
N PRO A 68 11.46 -11.58 -12.27
CA PRO A 68 11.97 -10.71 -11.20
C PRO A 68 12.37 -9.31 -11.65
N ASP A 69 12.82 -9.15 -12.88
CA ASP A 69 13.26 -7.88 -13.46
C ASP A 69 12.20 -7.17 -14.29
N ALA A 70 11.02 -7.79 -14.43
CA ALA A 70 9.91 -7.17 -15.16
C ALA A 70 9.23 -6.09 -14.31
N PRO A 71 8.72 -5.01 -14.95
CA PRO A 71 7.94 -4.02 -14.22
C PRO A 71 6.75 -4.64 -13.50
N PRO A 72 6.41 -4.15 -12.28
CA PRO A 72 5.25 -4.68 -11.58
C PRO A 72 3.96 -4.40 -12.33
N PRO A 73 3.02 -5.37 -12.35
CA PRO A 73 1.68 -5.10 -12.85
C PRO A 73 1.01 -3.98 -12.04
N ALA A 74 0.16 -3.19 -12.71
CA ALA A 74 -0.58 -2.11 -12.06
C ALA A 74 -1.36 -2.63 -10.84
N GLY A 75 -1.33 -1.88 -9.75
CA GLY A 75 -2.05 -2.23 -8.53
C GLY A 75 -1.44 -3.40 -7.76
N THR A 76 -0.14 -3.63 -7.88
CA THR A 76 0.56 -4.66 -7.12
C THR A 76 1.75 -4.07 -6.38
N ILE A 77 2.25 -4.82 -5.40
CA ILE A 77 3.46 -4.46 -4.65
C ILE A 77 4.21 -5.73 -4.26
N ALA A 78 5.53 -5.69 -4.33
CA ALA A 78 6.36 -6.78 -3.83
C ALA A 78 6.20 -6.90 -2.30
N ARG A 79 6.06 -8.13 -1.80
CA ARG A 79 5.91 -8.39 -0.36
C ARG A 79 7.04 -7.79 0.47
N ALA A 80 8.28 -7.88 -0.02
CA ALA A 80 9.43 -7.29 0.67
C ALA A 80 9.33 -5.77 0.76
N ASP A 81 8.81 -5.09 -0.26
CA ASP A 81 8.63 -3.64 -0.25
C ASP A 81 7.49 -3.22 0.70
N LEU A 82 6.42 -4.00 0.76
CA LEU A 82 5.36 -3.78 1.72
C LEU A 82 5.89 -3.90 3.16
N ALA A 83 6.74 -4.89 3.42
CA ALA A 83 7.36 -5.08 4.73
C ALA A 83 8.23 -3.87 5.11
N GLU A 84 9.00 -3.34 4.17
CA GLU A 84 9.79 -2.12 4.40
C GLU A 84 8.89 -0.94 4.79
N VAL A 85 7.80 -0.72 4.08
CA VAL A 85 6.86 0.37 4.39
C VAL A 85 6.25 0.16 5.78
N ALA A 86 5.87 -1.06 6.12
CA ALA A 86 5.27 -1.36 7.42
C ALA A 86 6.23 -1.06 8.58
N ILE A 87 7.48 -1.50 8.47
CA ILE A 87 8.49 -1.29 9.51
C ILE A 87 8.82 0.19 9.69
N VAL A 88 9.05 0.90 8.59
CA VAL A 88 9.39 2.32 8.64
C VAL A 88 8.22 3.15 9.15
N SER A 89 7.00 2.88 8.66
CA SER A 89 5.81 3.63 9.06
C SER A 89 5.46 3.44 10.53
N ALA A 90 5.78 2.29 11.11
CA ALA A 90 5.51 2.01 12.51
C ALA A 90 6.26 2.96 13.46
N VAL A 91 7.40 3.49 13.04
CA VAL A 91 8.25 4.34 13.88
C VAL A 91 8.40 5.77 13.36
N ASP A 92 7.88 6.08 12.17
CA ASP A 92 7.99 7.42 11.59
C ASP A 92 6.85 8.31 12.09
N PRO A 93 7.16 9.44 12.78
CA PRO A 93 6.12 10.35 13.26
C PRO A 93 5.21 10.89 12.16
N GLN A 94 5.69 11.00 10.93
CA GLN A 94 4.90 11.49 9.80
C GLN A 94 3.82 10.52 9.37
N ALA A 95 3.92 9.24 9.74
CA ALA A 95 2.92 8.22 9.43
C ALA A 95 1.81 8.12 10.50
N ARG A 96 1.98 8.78 11.66
CA ARG A 96 1.03 8.67 12.77
C ARG A 96 -0.37 9.11 12.38
N ASN A 97 -1.35 8.31 12.78
CA ASN A 97 -2.77 8.58 12.58
C ASN A 97 -3.11 8.81 11.11
N ARG A 98 -2.50 8.02 10.25
CA ARG A 98 -2.75 8.07 8.81
C ARG A 98 -3.16 6.73 8.26
N ALA A 99 -3.99 6.77 7.22
CA ALA A 99 -4.37 5.60 6.44
C ALA A 99 -4.02 5.87 4.98
N PHE A 100 -3.21 5.02 4.38
CA PHE A 100 -2.82 5.23 2.99
C PHE A 100 -2.74 3.92 2.21
N VAL A 101 -2.98 4.05 0.90
CA VAL A 101 -2.88 2.96 -0.06
C VAL A 101 -1.44 2.90 -0.55
N ILE A 102 -0.91 1.68 -0.65
CA ILE A 102 0.46 1.43 -1.08
C ILE A 102 0.42 0.66 -2.39
N THR A 103 1.02 1.24 -3.42
CA THR A 103 1.16 0.59 -4.73
C THR A 103 2.61 0.66 -5.19
N GLN A 104 2.88 -0.03 -6.28
CA GLN A 104 4.19 0.01 -6.92
C GLN A 104 3.99 0.17 -8.42
N GLY A 105 4.77 1.05 -9.03
CA GLY A 105 4.68 1.35 -10.45
C GLY A 105 5.86 0.81 -11.26
N ALA A 106 5.86 1.10 -12.55
CA ALA A 106 6.88 0.65 -13.48
C ALA A 106 8.19 1.47 -13.42
N GLY A 107 8.20 2.58 -12.67
CA GLY A 107 9.39 3.41 -12.53
C GLY A 107 10.41 2.80 -11.59
N ALA A 108 11.70 2.96 -11.90
CA ALA A 108 12.76 2.51 -11.01
C ALA A 108 12.74 3.29 -9.68
N ARG A 109 13.20 2.67 -8.61
CA ARG A 109 13.30 3.33 -7.31
C ARG A 109 14.51 4.27 -7.32
N THR A 110 14.26 5.56 -7.51
CA THR A 110 15.30 6.59 -7.57
C THR A 110 15.26 7.58 -6.42
N ALA A 111 14.12 7.69 -5.73
CA ALA A 111 13.94 8.60 -4.61
C ALA A 111 13.38 7.86 -3.40
N PRO A 112 13.66 8.33 -2.17
CA PRO A 112 13.09 7.75 -0.97
C PRO A 112 11.57 7.89 -0.97
N TRP A 113 10.84 6.77 -0.82
CA TRP A 113 9.38 6.80 -0.77
C TRP A 113 8.84 7.55 0.46
N ARG A 114 9.63 7.62 1.53
CA ARG A 114 9.27 8.30 2.79
C ARG A 114 8.94 9.77 2.60
N GLU A 115 9.51 10.41 1.61
CA GLU A 115 9.23 11.82 1.31
C GLU A 115 7.74 12.05 1.00
N GLN A 116 7.05 11.02 0.52
CA GLN A 116 5.61 11.11 0.24
C GLN A 116 4.78 11.27 1.51
N LEU A 117 5.25 10.77 2.64
CA LEU A 117 4.55 10.92 3.92
C LEU A 117 4.37 12.40 4.32
N ALA A 118 5.37 13.22 4.03
CA ALA A 118 5.33 14.64 4.36
C ALA A 118 4.26 15.41 3.57
N ARG A 119 3.84 14.86 2.43
CA ARG A 119 2.86 15.49 1.54
C ARG A 119 1.43 15.01 1.79
N MET A 120 1.26 13.98 2.60
CA MET A 120 -0.05 13.42 2.85
C MET A 120 -0.78 14.19 3.96
N PRO A 121 -2.07 14.49 3.78
CA PRO A 121 -2.84 15.12 4.85
C PRO A 121 -2.99 14.17 6.04
N ALA A 122 -3.15 14.74 7.22
CA ALA A 122 -3.49 13.96 8.41
C ALA A 122 -4.89 13.35 8.25
N ASP A 123 -5.04 12.15 8.77
CA ASP A 123 -6.31 11.43 8.74
C ASP A 123 -7.36 12.08 9.66
#